data_408010baf697e80c25390180356620c2
#
_entry.id   408010baf697e80c25390180356620c2
#
_cell.length_a   1.000
_cell.length_b   1.000
_cell.length_c   1.000
_cell.angle_alpha   90.00
_cell.angle_beta   90.00
_cell.angle_gamma   90.00
#
_symmetry.space_group_name_H-M   'P 1'
#
loop_
_entity.id
_entity.type
_entity.pdbx_description
1 polymer ?
#
loop_
_entity_poly.entity_id
_entity_poly.type
_entity_poly.pdbx_seq_one_letter_code
_entity_poly.pdbx_strand_id
1 'polypeptide(L)'
;FPTSPIIDKCVGRLLFKKSLGVKSMLDTKDIVYSSSVTNNSPHEESSFPGYLYSCDNFSGLCGAVLFDETRKVSSILGIHVGGNTSNKISVASTILRGDLEKAIEYFSNGVLLQSGFDFEHSALENYTPKIYRKNPFLDTVDRLDGVQLLGSANVRYSYNNKVVYTPICEDVKQAFKVETEYVAPPFKYDDDKRHGVRQLIRAFSRKNTVRDVGLVRKAQSDLKDRFLYPLLYGDDKDFWQQEIRILNEFEVVNGVLGKRFLGGMNMSSAFGAGYVGSKSQFAVQNPDNTWSFFDWVMERVREYKDMMDRGIIVPDIVIQQLKLEATTVEKANIGKVRSFFMSSTFIQMILRELLLTTCRYACLNTRYTEIVVGINAHSTDWTKFVMEITRYGKNRMVALDLANMDATVMFEVMSGCIDIFFSPFNIICNK
;
A
#
# COMPACT_ATOMS: atom_id res chain seq x y z
N PHE A 1 14.68 -20.70 19.22
CA PHE A 1 13.39 -21.10 18.64
C PHE A 1 13.14 -22.56 18.90
N PRO A 2 11.93 -22.97 19.28
CA PRO A 2 11.58 -24.37 19.50
C PRO A 2 11.57 -25.15 18.18
N THR A 3 11.86 -26.45 18.26
CA THR A 3 11.78 -27.37 17.11
C THR A 3 10.35 -27.84 16.82
N SER A 4 9.49 -27.80 17.81
CA SER A 4 8.05 -28.12 17.75
C SER A 4 7.28 -27.15 18.63
N PRO A 5 5.97 -26.95 18.38
CA PRO A 5 5.14 -26.08 19.21
C PRO A 5 5.17 -26.53 20.68
N ILE A 6 5.22 -25.56 21.59
CA ILE A 6 5.13 -25.79 23.03
C ILE A 6 3.65 -25.92 23.37
N ILE A 7 3.22 -27.13 23.76
CA ILE A 7 1.80 -27.45 24.00
C ILE A 7 1.43 -27.14 25.45
N ASP A 8 2.37 -27.25 26.39
CA ASP A 8 2.12 -26.98 27.77
C ASP A 8 1.79 -25.51 28.02
N LYS A 9 0.81 -25.27 28.89
CA LYS A 9 0.45 -23.90 29.30
C LYS A 9 1.65 -23.23 29.97
N CYS A 10 2.00 -22.02 29.51
CA CYS A 10 3.12 -21.26 30.02
C CYS A 10 2.74 -19.80 30.28
N VAL A 11 3.65 -19.08 30.90
CA VAL A 11 3.63 -17.63 31.05
C VAL A 11 4.83 -17.03 30.32
N GLY A 12 4.70 -15.80 29.86
CA GLY A 12 5.77 -15.19 29.09
C GLY A 12 5.60 -13.68 28.96
N ARG A 13 6.31 -13.12 28.02
CA ARG A 13 6.28 -11.68 27.73
C ARG A 13 6.24 -11.40 26.24
N LEU A 14 5.67 -10.24 25.92
CA LEU A 14 5.82 -9.61 24.63
C LEU A 14 6.92 -8.56 24.68
N LEU A 15 7.90 -8.67 23.81
CA LEU A 15 8.93 -7.64 23.60
C LEU A 15 8.54 -6.80 22.40
N PHE A 16 8.46 -5.49 22.60
CA PHE A 16 8.15 -4.50 21.56
C PHE A 16 8.87 -3.20 21.78
N LYS A 17 8.87 -2.32 20.78
CA LYS A 17 9.50 -1.02 20.83
C LYS A 17 8.45 0.08 20.80
N LYS A 18 8.47 0.97 21.80
CA LYS A 18 7.65 2.19 21.78
C LYS A 18 8.21 3.21 20.79
N SER A 19 7.38 4.16 20.37
CA SER A 19 7.66 5.20 19.36
C SER A 19 8.97 5.97 19.54
N LEU A 20 9.53 6.03 20.75
CA LEU A 20 10.79 6.71 21.04
C LEU A 20 12.01 5.77 21.13
N GLY A 21 11.91 4.56 20.62
CA GLY A 21 13.04 3.63 20.63
C GLY A 21 13.23 2.86 21.94
N VAL A 22 12.41 3.11 22.96
CA VAL A 22 12.49 2.41 24.23
C VAL A 22 11.96 0.99 24.07
N LYS A 23 12.80 0.00 24.38
CA LYS A 23 12.37 -1.40 24.48
C LYS A 23 11.39 -1.53 25.66
N SER A 24 10.26 -2.14 25.44
CA SER A 24 9.22 -2.35 26.43
C SER A 24 8.80 -3.80 26.46
N MET A 25 8.43 -4.28 27.62
CA MET A 25 7.92 -5.62 27.82
C MET A 25 6.49 -5.55 28.36
N LEU A 26 5.67 -6.49 27.96
CA LEU A 26 4.31 -6.66 28.45
C LEU A 26 4.15 -8.08 28.93
N ASP A 27 3.77 -8.27 30.18
CA ASP A 27 3.54 -9.59 30.75
C ASP A 27 2.32 -10.25 30.09
N THR A 28 2.46 -11.52 29.78
CA THR A 28 1.38 -12.34 29.20
C THR A 28 1.04 -13.47 30.15
N LYS A 29 -0.23 -13.88 30.12
CA LYS A 29 -0.71 -14.99 30.94
C LYS A 29 -1.40 -16.02 30.07
N ASP A 30 -1.43 -17.25 30.56
CA ASP A 30 -2.21 -18.33 29.95
C ASP A 30 -1.88 -18.58 28.48
N ILE A 31 -0.59 -18.62 28.14
CA ILE A 31 -0.15 -18.91 26.77
C ILE A 31 -0.47 -20.38 26.48
N VAL A 32 -1.31 -20.62 25.49
CA VAL A 32 -1.75 -21.96 25.08
C VAL A 32 -1.59 -22.08 23.58
N TYR A 33 -0.99 -23.17 23.13
CA TYR A 33 -0.90 -23.49 21.71
C TYR A 33 -2.25 -24.02 21.20
N SER A 34 -2.61 -23.58 19.99
CA SER A 34 -3.73 -24.13 19.21
C SER A 34 -3.27 -24.42 17.79
N SER A 35 -3.63 -25.58 17.27
CA SER A 35 -3.38 -25.92 15.85
C SER A 35 -4.19 -25.08 14.87
N SER A 36 -5.24 -24.43 15.36
CA SER A 36 -6.09 -23.53 14.56
C SER A 36 -6.54 -22.38 15.43
N VAL A 37 -5.96 -21.23 15.22
CA VAL A 37 -6.37 -19.96 15.79
C VAL A 37 -7.05 -19.16 14.71
N THR A 38 -8.28 -18.72 14.94
CA THR A 38 -9.02 -17.91 13.98
C THR A 38 -8.82 -16.44 14.33
N ASN A 39 -8.35 -15.68 13.38
CA ASN A 39 -8.31 -14.22 13.45
C ASN A 39 -9.47 -13.66 12.61
N ASN A 40 -10.51 -13.22 13.29
CA ASN A 40 -11.67 -12.57 12.67
C ASN A 40 -11.36 -11.08 12.52
N SER A 41 -10.69 -10.71 11.45
CA SER A 41 -10.61 -9.30 11.07
C SER A 41 -11.93 -8.91 10.38
N PRO A 42 -12.33 -7.62 10.41
CA PRO A 42 -13.51 -7.16 9.69
C PRO A 42 -13.50 -7.45 8.19
N HIS A 43 -12.36 -7.85 7.67
CA HIS A 43 -12.11 -8.02 6.24
C HIS A 43 -11.78 -9.46 5.83
N GLU A 44 -11.41 -10.34 6.77
CA GLU A 44 -11.00 -11.70 6.44
C GLU A 44 -10.92 -12.59 7.68
N GLU A 45 -11.49 -13.78 7.57
CA GLU A 45 -11.29 -14.84 8.54
C GLU A 45 -10.08 -15.68 8.10
N SER A 46 -9.02 -15.69 8.90
CA SER A 46 -7.84 -16.50 8.66
C SER A 46 -7.62 -17.47 9.82
N SER A 47 -7.31 -18.72 9.50
CA SER A 47 -6.98 -19.73 10.47
C SER A 47 -5.54 -20.21 10.29
N PHE A 48 -4.77 -20.24 11.37
CA PHE A 48 -3.37 -20.65 11.37
C PHE A 48 -2.97 -21.26 12.70
N PRO A 49 -1.91 -22.08 12.78
CA PRO A 49 -1.38 -22.57 14.04
C PRO A 49 -0.72 -21.44 14.82
N GLY A 50 -1.07 -21.28 16.08
CA GLY A 50 -0.60 -20.17 16.88
C GLY A 50 -0.78 -20.34 18.37
N TYR A 51 -0.44 -19.28 19.10
CA TYR A 51 -0.60 -19.19 20.54
C TYR A 51 -1.71 -18.21 20.88
N LEU A 52 -2.62 -18.64 21.75
CA LEU A 52 -3.61 -17.78 22.42
C LEU A 52 -3.07 -17.41 23.80
N TYR A 53 -3.22 -16.17 24.21
CA TYR A 53 -2.76 -15.70 25.52
C TYR A 53 -3.50 -14.42 25.93
N SER A 54 -3.38 -14.08 27.21
CA SER A 54 -4.01 -12.89 27.78
C SER A 54 -2.99 -11.78 27.95
N CYS A 55 -3.25 -10.61 27.38
CA CYS A 55 -2.48 -9.40 27.63
C CYS A 55 -3.30 -8.13 27.32
N ASP A 56 -2.77 -6.98 27.74
CA ASP A 56 -3.37 -5.69 27.41
C ASP A 56 -2.98 -5.29 25.98
N ASN A 57 -3.94 -5.41 25.06
CA ASN A 57 -3.76 -5.08 23.66
C ASN A 57 -3.90 -3.58 23.40
N PHE A 58 -3.08 -3.06 22.49
CA PHE A 58 -3.19 -1.69 21.97
C PHE A 58 -2.72 -1.63 20.51
N SER A 59 -3.12 -0.57 19.81
CA SER A 59 -2.74 -0.36 18.43
C SER A 59 -1.21 -0.21 18.29
N GLY A 60 -0.60 -0.99 17.37
CA GLY A 60 0.85 -1.01 17.15
C GLY A 60 1.60 -2.14 17.86
N LEU A 61 0.89 -3.04 18.56
CA LEU A 61 1.51 -4.20 19.21
C LEU A 61 1.86 -5.32 18.21
N CYS A 62 1.24 -5.36 17.02
CA CYS A 62 1.54 -6.35 15.99
C CYS A 62 3.03 -6.32 15.62
N GLY A 63 3.64 -7.50 15.51
CA GLY A 63 5.07 -7.65 15.30
C GLY A 63 5.87 -7.82 16.60
N ALA A 64 5.24 -7.69 17.79
CA ALA A 64 5.91 -7.97 19.06
C ALA A 64 6.29 -9.44 19.17
N VAL A 65 7.47 -9.71 19.72
CA VAL A 65 7.99 -11.07 19.89
C VAL A 65 7.43 -11.65 21.18
N LEU A 66 6.75 -12.80 21.07
CA LEU A 66 6.26 -13.59 22.20
C LEU A 66 7.30 -14.61 22.61
N PHE A 67 7.69 -14.61 23.89
CA PHE A 67 8.60 -15.60 24.43
C PHE A 67 8.15 -16.16 25.77
N ASP A 68 8.57 -17.42 26.01
CA ASP A 68 8.29 -18.18 27.22
C ASP A 68 9.33 -17.86 28.30
N GLU A 69 8.88 -17.51 29.51
CA GLU A 69 9.75 -17.27 30.67
C GLU A 69 9.76 -18.43 31.66
N THR A 70 8.91 -19.43 31.46
CA THR A 70 8.85 -20.58 32.40
C THR A 70 10.03 -21.51 32.29
N ARG A 71 10.76 -21.43 31.18
CA ARG A 71 11.91 -22.29 30.88
C ARG A 71 13.23 -21.59 31.18
N LYS A 72 14.22 -22.34 31.64
CA LYS A 72 15.57 -21.82 31.94
C LYS A 72 16.27 -21.18 30.74
N VAL A 73 15.84 -21.51 29.52
CA VAL A 73 16.29 -20.89 28.28
C VAL A 73 15.06 -20.24 27.65
N SER A 74 15.07 -18.92 27.54
CA SER A 74 13.98 -18.18 26.90
C SER A 74 13.76 -18.68 25.49
N SER A 75 12.54 -19.16 25.23
CA SER A 75 12.16 -19.63 23.90
C SER A 75 11.27 -18.59 23.24
N ILE A 76 11.66 -18.16 22.05
CA ILE A 76 10.76 -17.36 21.21
C ILE A 76 9.68 -18.29 20.67
N LEU A 77 8.43 -18.01 21.04
CA LEU A 77 7.27 -18.81 20.67
C LEU A 77 6.68 -18.37 19.34
N GLY A 78 6.63 -17.05 19.09
CA GLY A 78 5.98 -16.52 17.92
C GLY A 78 6.01 -15.01 17.84
N ILE A 79 5.27 -14.48 16.89
CA ILE A 79 5.06 -13.04 16.67
C ILE A 79 3.59 -12.71 16.87
N HIS A 80 3.31 -11.69 17.69
CA HIS A 80 1.97 -11.17 17.92
C HIS A 80 1.38 -10.63 16.61
N VAL A 81 0.22 -11.14 16.24
CA VAL A 81 -0.47 -10.78 14.98
C VAL A 81 -1.80 -10.08 15.21
N GLY A 82 -2.34 -10.14 16.41
CA GLY A 82 -3.58 -9.46 16.71
C GLY A 82 -4.13 -9.77 18.10
N GLY A 83 -5.20 -9.10 18.47
CA GLY A 83 -5.88 -9.33 19.74
C GLY A 83 -7.10 -8.44 19.89
N ASN A 84 -7.93 -8.80 20.86
CA ASN A 84 -9.14 -8.06 21.21
C ASN A 84 -8.91 -7.30 22.52
N THR A 85 -9.09 -5.97 22.47
CA THR A 85 -8.91 -5.10 23.63
C THR A 85 -9.97 -5.29 24.71
N SER A 86 -11.19 -5.72 24.33
CA SER A 86 -12.32 -5.85 25.25
C SER A 86 -12.20 -7.09 26.15
N ASN A 87 -11.78 -8.23 25.60
CA ASN A 87 -11.62 -9.49 26.35
C ASN A 87 -10.17 -9.84 26.66
N LYS A 88 -9.21 -8.96 26.24
CA LYS A 88 -7.76 -9.12 26.44
C LYS A 88 -7.17 -10.40 25.85
N ILE A 89 -7.86 -11.06 24.94
CA ILE A 89 -7.35 -12.24 24.24
C ILE A 89 -6.47 -11.79 23.09
N SER A 90 -5.29 -12.38 23.00
CA SER A 90 -4.26 -12.07 22.02
C SER A 90 -3.82 -13.31 21.28
N VAL A 91 -3.33 -13.13 20.09
CA VAL A 91 -2.91 -14.19 19.18
C VAL A 91 -1.49 -13.92 18.68
N ALA A 92 -0.65 -14.95 18.69
CA ALA A 92 0.66 -14.94 18.03
C ALA A 92 0.77 -16.10 17.05
N SER A 93 1.32 -15.83 15.87
CA SER A 93 1.71 -16.88 14.93
C SER A 93 2.95 -17.60 15.46
N THR A 94 2.99 -18.93 15.34
CA THR A 94 4.16 -19.74 15.74
C THR A 94 5.37 -19.45 14.85
N ILE A 95 6.58 -19.53 15.46
CA ILE A 95 7.85 -19.56 14.74
C ILE A 95 8.64 -20.76 15.21
N LEU A 96 8.86 -21.70 14.33
CA LEU A 96 9.66 -22.88 14.61
C LEU A 96 11.07 -22.74 14.01
N ARG A 97 12.06 -23.41 14.64
CA ARG A 97 13.43 -23.40 14.12
C ARG A 97 13.51 -23.88 12.67
N GLY A 98 12.80 -24.96 12.34
CA GLY A 98 12.82 -25.50 10.98
C GLY A 98 12.23 -24.55 9.92
N ASP A 99 11.28 -23.69 10.30
CA ASP A 99 10.72 -22.69 9.38
C ASP A 99 11.75 -21.57 9.11
N LEU A 100 12.51 -21.19 10.15
CA LEU A 100 13.59 -20.21 10.01
C LEU A 100 14.76 -20.78 9.20
N GLU A 101 15.15 -22.03 9.44
CA GLU A 101 16.22 -22.71 8.68
C GLU A 101 15.86 -22.80 7.20
N LYS A 102 14.63 -23.19 6.87
CA LYS A 102 14.11 -23.17 5.48
C LYS A 102 14.08 -21.77 4.87
N ALA A 103 13.67 -20.76 5.64
CA ALA A 103 13.68 -19.40 5.19
C ALA A 103 15.11 -18.92 4.90
N ILE A 104 16.08 -19.21 5.79
CA ILE A 104 17.48 -18.88 5.62
C ILE A 104 18.05 -19.58 4.38
N GLU A 105 17.79 -20.87 4.21
CA GLU A 105 18.24 -21.63 3.03
C GLU A 105 17.65 -21.03 1.75
N TYR A 106 16.35 -20.72 1.75
CA TYR A 106 15.67 -20.12 0.63
C TYR A 106 16.26 -18.76 0.24
N PHE A 107 16.60 -17.93 1.22
CA PHE A 107 17.16 -16.61 0.99
C PHE A 107 18.66 -16.60 0.70
N SER A 108 19.40 -17.57 1.25
CA SER A 108 20.84 -17.75 0.97
C SER A 108 21.10 -18.23 -0.46
N ASN A 109 20.13 -18.90 -1.07
CA ASN A 109 20.21 -19.37 -2.46
C ASN A 109 19.85 -18.29 -3.51
N GLY A 110 19.93 -17.02 -3.16
CA GLY A 110 19.85 -15.90 -4.10
C GLY A 110 18.43 -15.46 -4.47
N VAL A 111 17.42 -15.92 -3.78
CA VAL A 111 16.10 -15.30 -3.85
C VAL A 111 16.14 -14.03 -3.00
N LEU A 112 16.42 -12.92 -3.64
CA LEU A 112 16.40 -11.60 -3.03
C LEU A 112 15.04 -11.35 -2.41
N LEU A 113 15.00 -11.21 -1.09
CA LEU A 113 13.92 -10.51 -0.40
C LEU A 113 13.89 -9.07 -0.93
N GLN A 114 13.02 -8.78 -1.87
CA GLN A 114 12.72 -7.39 -2.26
C GLN A 114 12.11 -6.56 -1.12
N SER A 115 11.80 -7.20 -0.01
CA SER A 115 11.31 -6.63 1.24
C SER A 115 12.34 -6.78 2.36
N GLY A 116 13.63 -6.78 2.07
CA GLY A 116 14.68 -6.77 3.07
C GLY A 116 14.55 -5.59 4.01
N PHE A 117 14.54 -5.86 5.30
CA PHE A 117 14.37 -4.87 6.36
C PHE A 117 15.69 -4.46 7.01
N ASP A 118 16.77 -4.56 6.28
CA ASP A 118 18.08 -4.14 6.76
C ASP A 118 18.45 -2.80 6.16
N PHE A 119 18.36 -1.76 6.96
CA PHE A 119 18.74 -0.42 6.56
C PHE A 119 19.85 0.09 7.45
N GLU A 120 20.95 0.50 6.86
CA GLU A 120 21.89 1.29 7.61
C GLU A 120 21.21 2.50 8.22
N HIS A 121 21.37 2.68 9.51
CA HIS A 121 21.13 3.97 10.13
C HIS A 121 22.09 4.97 9.48
N SER A 122 21.82 5.32 8.24
CA SER A 122 22.22 6.63 7.84
C SER A 122 21.52 7.54 8.83
N ALA A 123 22.28 8.19 9.68
CA ALA A 123 21.78 9.28 10.48
C ALA A 123 21.15 10.25 9.49
N LEU A 124 19.85 10.09 9.27
CA LEU A 124 19.06 11.11 8.65
C LEU A 124 18.97 12.18 9.72
N GLU A 125 20.06 12.92 9.84
CA GLU A 125 20.04 14.23 10.43
C GLU A 125 18.81 14.93 9.84
N ASN A 126 18.07 15.61 10.69
CA ASN A 126 16.96 16.45 10.27
C ASN A 126 17.44 17.36 9.15
N TYR A 127 17.20 16.94 7.90
CA TYR A 127 17.67 17.66 6.75
C TYR A 127 16.82 18.91 6.61
N THR A 128 17.39 20.03 7.02
CA THR A 128 16.81 21.34 6.71
C THR A 128 17.20 21.67 5.26
N PRO A 129 16.25 21.69 4.31
CA PRO A 129 16.60 22.00 2.94
C PRO A 129 17.24 23.38 2.85
N LYS A 130 18.46 23.45 2.34
CA LYS A 130 19.09 24.72 2.01
C LYS A 130 18.27 25.34 0.88
N ILE A 131 17.71 26.50 1.11
CA ILE A 131 16.98 27.26 0.09
C ILE A 131 18.05 27.84 -0.86
N TYR A 132 18.26 27.21 -1.99
CA TYR A 132 19.12 27.74 -3.03
C TYR A 132 18.39 28.86 -3.78
N ARG A 133 18.95 30.09 -3.77
CA ARG A 133 18.38 31.24 -4.47
C ARG A 133 18.42 31.08 -6.01
N LYS A 134 19.30 30.24 -6.54
CA LYS A 134 19.29 29.74 -7.93
C LYS A 134 19.14 28.23 -7.87
N ASN A 135 18.05 27.73 -8.41
CA ASN A 135 17.83 26.30 -8.51
C ASN A 135 18.14 25.87 -9.95
N PRO A 136 19.32 25.24 -10.18
CA PRO A 136 19.70 24.79 -11.54
C PRO A 136 18.70 23.80 -12.15
N PHE A 137 17.83 23.23 -11.30
CA PHE A 137 16.73 22.38 -11.73
C PHE A 137 15.71 23.15 -12.59
N LEU A 138 15.40 24.40 -12.27
CA LEU A 138 14.45 25.22 -13.02
C LEU A 138 14.94 25.46 -14.45
N ASP A 139 16.23 25.75 -14.62
CA ASP A 139 16.86 25.95 -15.94
C ASP A 139 16.83 24.69 -16.83
N THR A 140 16.66 23.52 -16.20
CA THR A 140 16.60 22.23 -16.92
C THR A 140 15.16 21.87 -17.29
N VAL A 141 14.16 22.30 -16.51
CA VAL A 141 12.73 22.03 -16.77
C VAL A 141 12.24 22.83 -17.96
N ASP A 142 12.66 24.10 -18.10
CA ASP A 142 12.27 24.95 -19.23
C ASP A 142 12.73 24.42 -20.60
N ARG A 143 13.66 23.47 -20.62
CA ARG A 143 14.18 22.84 -21.84
C ARG A 143 13.52 21.52 -22.18
N LEU A 144 12.51 21.09 -21.41
CA LEU A 144 11.84 19.82 -21.61
C LEU A 144 10.56 20.02 -22.41
N ASP A 145 10.45 19.30 -23.52
CA ASP A 145 9.22 19.27 -24.33
C ASP A 145 8.02 18.79 -23.49
N GLY A 146 6.90 19.51 -23.59
CA GLY A 146 5.65 19.14 -22.92
C GLY A 146 5.59 19.44 -21.41
N VAL A 147 6.62 20.10 -20.88
CA VAL A 147 6.63 20.58 -19.48
C VAL A 147 6.76 22.11 -19.50
N GLN A 148 5.81 22.79 -18.85
CA GLN A 148 5.83 24.23 -18.68
C GLN A 148 6.13 24.58 -17.23
N LEU A 149 7.13 25.40 -16.99
CA LEU A 149 7.42 25.98 -15.68
C LEU A 149 6.55 27.22 -15.49
N LEU A 150 5.61 27.17 -14.52
CA LEU A 150 4.74 28.31 -14.21
C LEU A 150 5.34 29.28 -13.20
N GLY A 151 6.27 28.79 -12.36
CA GLY A 151 6.92 29.59 -11.32
C GLY A 151 7.48 28.73 -10.19
N SER A 152 7.96 29.41 -9.15
CA SER A 152 8.43 28.79 -7.91
C SER A 152 7.54 29.19 -6.74
N ALA A 153 7.18 28.23 -5.89
CA ALA A 153 6.45 28.49 -4.64
C ALA A 153 7.45 28.58 -3.48
N ASN A 154 7.26 29.56 -2.60
CA ASN A 154 8.03 29.66 -1.37
C ASN A 154 7.46 28.71 -0.32
N VAL A 155 7.67 27.41 -0.48
CA VAL A 155 7.17 26.37 0.41
C VAL A 155 8.32 25.86 1.25
N ARG A 156 8.16 25.85 2.60
CA ARG A 156 9.05 25.11 3.47
C ARG A 156 8.75 23.63 3.34
N TYR A 157 9.68 22.91 2.76
CA TYR A 157 9.60 21.47 2.65
C TYR A 157 10.34 20.82 3.82
N SER A 158 9.64 20.05 4.63
CA SER A 158 10.27 19.20 5.65
C SER A 158 10.18 17.75 5.19
N TYR A 159 11.33 17.11 5.06
CA TYR A 159 11.40 15.68 4.80
C TYR A 159 11.70 14.94 6.09
N ASN A 160 10.77 14.12 6.52
CA ASN A 160 10.95 13.25 7.67
C ASN A 160 10.99 11.80 7.18
N ASN A 161 12.18 11.21 7.19
CA ASN A 161 12.33 9.82 6.83
C ASN A 161 11.93 8.91 7.99
N LYS A 162 10.95 8.06 7.74
CA LYS A 162 10.46 7.06 8.71
C LYS A 162 11.09 5.69 8.53
N VAL A 163 11.96 5.54 7.54
CA VAL A 163 12.67 4.28 7.29
C VAL A 163 13.81 4.16 8.30
N VAL A 164 13.73 3.16 9.16
CA VAL A 164 14.71 2.89 10.22
C VAL A 164 15.01 1.39 10.26
N TYR A 165 16.18 1.03 10.75
CA TYR A 165 16.51 -0.37 11.00
C TYR A 165 15.62 -0.98 12.07
N THR A 166 15.36 -2.27 11.94
CA THR A 166 14.75 -3.03 13.03
C THR A 166 15.70 -3.08 14.23
N PRO A 167 15.14 -3.16 15.46
CA PRO A 167 15.99 -3.27 16.67
C PRO A 167 16.94 -4.47 16.68
N ILE A 168 16.60 -5.52 15.92
CA ILE A 168 17.38 -6.77 15.85
C ILE A 168 18.34 -6.81 14.65
N CYS A 169 18.49 -5.71 13.91
CA CYS A 169 19.28 -5.70 12.68
C CYS A 169 20.74 -6.13 12.93
N GLU A 170 21.38 -5.56 13.93
CA GLU A 170 22.77 -5.89 14.25
C GLU A 170 22.94 -7.33 14.73
N ASP A 171 21.99 -7.83 15.53
CA ASP A 171 22.02 -9.23 16.00
C ASP A 171 21.88 -10.19 14.80
N VAL A 172 21.05 -9.86 13.83
CA VAL A 172 20.88 -10.65 12.59
C VAL A 172 22.15 -10.60 11.74
N LYS A 173 22.73 -9.40 11.53
CA LYS A 173 23.99 -9.27 10.79
C LYS A 173 25.11 -10.12 11.40
N GLN A 174 25.27 -10.07 12.73
CA GLN A 174 26.27 -10.84 13.44
C GLN A 174 26.02 -12.35 13.35
N ALA A 175 24.76 -12.76 13.57
CA ALA A 175 24.41 -14.19 13.57
C ALA A 175 24.53 -14.84 12.19
N PHE A 176 24.15 -14.12 11.13
CA PHE A 176 24.09 -14.66 9.76
C PHE A 176 25.20 -14.17 8.85
N LYS A 177 26.09 -13.29 9.33
CA LYS A 177 27.20 -12.70 8.56
C LYS A 177 26.74 -12.08 7.23
N VAL A 178 25.58 -11.42 7.26
CA VAL A 178 25.01 -10.73 6.09
C VAL A 178 25.20 -9.24 6.21
N GLU A 179 25.52 -8.60 5.09
CA GLU A 179 25.56 -7.16 4.97
C GLU A 179 24.32 -6.66 4.26
N THR A 180 23.89 -5.45 4.57
CA THR A 180 22.73 -4.85 3.90
C THR A 180 23.13 -4.02 2.69
N GLU A 181 22.41 -4.22 1.60
CA GLU A 181 22.51 -3.39 0.40
C GLU A 181 21.44 -2.28 0.36
N TYR A 182 20.62 -2.18 1.39
CA TYR A 182 19.48 -1.25 1.43
C TYR A 182 19.75 -0.09 2.38
N VAL A 183 19.32 1.08 1.94
CA VAL A 183 19.40 2.34 2.70
C VAL A 183 18.08 3.08 2.62
N ALA A 184 17.90 4.03 3.51
CA ALA A 184 16.81 4.99 3.38
C ALA A 184 16.96 5.80 2.08
N PRO A 185 15.86 6.17 1.39
CA PRO A 185 15.95 6.93 0.16
C PRO A 185 16.55 8.32 0.47
N PRO A 186 17.66 8.67 -0.19
CA PRO A 186 18.27 9.98 0.03
C PRO A 186 17.39 11.06 -0.60
N PHE A 187 17.09 12.08 0.17
CA PHE A 187 16.57 13.33 -0.35
C PHE A 187 17.73 14.32 -0.50
N LYS A 188 18.45 14.21 -1.59
CA LYS A 188 19.50 15.18 -1.91
C LYS A 188 19.01 16.14 -2.99
N TYR A 189 18.85 17.39 -2.63
CA TYR A 189 18.97 18.51 -3.58
C TYR A 189 20.47 18.71 -3.85
N ASP A 190 21.05 17.81 -4.59
CA ASP A 190 22.41 18.00 -5.02
C ASP A 190 22.40 18.69 -6.38
N ASP A 191 23.32 19.63 -6.59
CA ASP A 191 23.50 20.36 -7.87
C ASP A 191 23.77 19.41 -9.04
N ASP A 192 24.11 18.19 -8.74
CA ASP A 192 24.38 17.15 -9.70
C ASP A 192 23.13 16.35 -10.07
N LYS A 193 22.79 16.35 -11.30
CA LYS A 193 22.04 15.44 -12.21
C LYS A 193 21.24 14.23 -11.62
N ARG A 194 21.20 14.02 -10.29
CA ARG A 194 20.79 12.79 -9.60
C ARG A 194 19.45 12.86 -8.90
N HIS A 195 18.65 13.87 -9.12
CA HIS A 195 17.43 14.08 -8.37
C HIS A 195 16.29 13.19 -8.93
N GLY A 196 15.63 12.38 -8.10
CA GLY A 196 14.54 11.49 -8.52
C GLY A 196 13.37 12.22 -9.18
N VAL A 197 13.04 13.43 -8.68
CA VAL A 197 12.03 14.32 -9.28
C VAL A 197 12.44 14.72 -10.70
N ARG A 198 13.71 15.05 -10.94
CA ARG A 198 14.22 15.39 -12.28
C ARG A 198 14.10 14.22 -13.25
N GLN A 199 14.41 13.01 -12.80
CA GLN A 199 14.27 11.81 -13.63
C GLN A 199 12.81 11.56 -14.00
N LEU A 200 11.87 11.77 -13.07
CA LEU A 200 10.45 11.60 -13.32
C LEU A 200 9.93 12.67 -14.30
N ILE A 201 10.28 13.94 -14.10
CA ILE A 201 9.91 15.02 -15.05
C ILE A 201 10.46 14.73 -16.45
N ARG A 202 11.69 14.23 -16.55
CA ARG A 202 12.26 13.79 -17.83
C ARG A 202 11.51 12.62 -18.45
N ALA A 203 10.97 11.71 -17.62
CA ALA A 203 10.14 10.62 -18.12
C ALA A 203 8.82 11.14 -18.70
N PHE A 204 8.17 12.11 -18.04
CA PHE A 204 6.96 12.77 -18.56
C PHE A 204 7.20 13.57 -19.85
N SER A 205 8.39 14.11 -20.04
CA SER A 205 8.72 14.87 -21.26
C SER A 205 8.96 13.98 -22.49
N ARG A 206 9.01 12.66 -22.32
CA ARG A 206 9.20 11.74 -23.46
C ARG A 206 7.90 11.65 -24.27
N LYS A 207 8.03 11.79 -25.57
CA LYS A 207 6.91 11.54 -26.49
C LYS A 207 6.69 10.04 -26.63
N ASN A 208 5.71 9.52 -25.92
CA ASN A 208 5.28 8.13 -26.07
C ASN A 208 4.16 8.10 -27.12
N THR A 209 4.37 7.38 -28.19
CA THR A 209 3.37 7.23 -29.26
C THR A 209 2.98 5.77 -29.40
N VAL A 210 1.70 5.52 -29.55
CA VAL A 210 1.18 4.21 -29.93
C VAL A 210 1.59 3.92 -31.38
N ARG A 211 2.33 2.83 -31.60
CA ARG A 211 2.74 2.42 -32.95
C ARG A 211 1.57 1.84 -33.75
N ASP A 212 0.69 1.11 -33.09
CA ASP A 212 -0.48 0.49 -33.69
C ASP A 212 -1.74 0.75 -32.85
N VAL A 213 -2.44 1.80 -33.22
CA VAL A 213 -3.70 2.20 -32.56
C VAL A 213 -4.80 1.13 -32.77
N GLY A 214 -4.79 0.44 -33.91
CA GLY A 214 -5.76 -0.61 -34.22
C GLY A 214 -5.62 -1.79 -33.25
N LEU A 215 -4.39 -2.23 -33.00
CA LEU A 215 -4.10 -3.30 -32.03
C LEU A 215 -4.51 -2.90 -30.61
N VAL A 216 -4.21 -1.68 -30.19
CA VAL A 216 -4.60 -1.17 -28.87
C VAL A 216 -6.12 -1.17 -28.71
N ARG A 217 -6.86 -0.64 -29.68
CA ARG A 217 -8.34 -0.62 -29.66
C ARG A 217 -8.93 -2.02 -29.61
N LYS A 218 -8.36 -2.98 -30.37
CA LYS A 218 -8.79 -4.37 -30.33
C LYS A 218 -8.57 -4.97 -28.93
N ALA A 219 -7.39 -4.78 -28.35
CA ALA A 219 -7.07 -5.27 -27.00
C ALA A 219 -8.01 -4.64 -25.95
N GLN A 220 -8.34 -3.35 -26.08
CA GLN A 220 -9.29 -2.65 -25.21
C GLN A 220 -10.71 -3.25 -25.35
N SER A 221 -11.18 -3.53 -26.57
CA SER A 221 -12.47 -4.17 -26.79
C SER A 221 -12.53 -5.56 -26.16
N ASP A 222 -11.52 -6.40 -26.43
CA ASP A 222 -11.43 -7.75 -25.88
C ASP A 222 -11.38 -7.74 -24.34
N LEU A 223 -10.67 -6.80 -23.76
CA LEU A 223 -10.60 -6.62 -22.30
C LEU A 223 -11.94 -6.14 -21.73
N LYS A 224 -12.61 -5.19 -22.41
CA LYS A 224 -13.92 -4.67 -22.01
C LYS A 224 -14.98 -5.77 -21.99
N ASP A 225 -15.02 -6.60 -23.01
CA ASP A 225 -15.96 -7.71 -23.09
C ASP A 225 -15.75 -8.72 -21.96
N ARG A 226 -14.51 -9.06 -21.66
CA ARG A 226 -14.17 -9.92 -20.52
C ARG A 226 -14.48 -9.25 -19.18
N PHE A 227 -14.19 -7.97 -19.05
CA PHE A 227 -14.48 -7.19 -17.85
C PHE A 227 -15.98 -7.16 -17.54
N LEU A 228 -16.82 -7.05 -18.56
CA LEU A 228 -18.27 -7.00 -18.44
C LEU A 228 -18.93 -8.38 -18.33
N TYR A 229 -18.23 -9.44 -18.64
CA TYR A 229 -18.80 -10.81 -18.69
C TYR A 229 -19.51 -11.21 -17.38
N PRO A 230 -18.92 -11.06 -16.18
CA PRO A 230 -19.60 -11.43 -14.94
C PRO A 230 -20.87 -10.62 -14.67
N LEU A 231 -20.90 -9.37 -15.14
CA LEU A 231 -22.03 -8.46 -14.96
C LEU A 231 -23.20 -8.77 -15.89
N LEU A 232 -22.92 -9.30 -17.06
CA LEU A 232 -23.93 -9.58 -18.11
C LEU A 232 -24.38 -11.04 -18.12
N TYR A 233 -23.46 -11.97 -17.92
CA TYR A 233 -23.66 -13.40 -18.18
C TYR A 233 -23.22 -14.29 -17.02
N GLY A 234 -22.56 -13.76 -15.98
CA GLY A 234 -22.12 -14.54 -14.83
C GLY A 234 -23.27 -15.01 -13.95
N ASP A 235 -23.03 -16.06 -13.19
CA ASP A 235 -24.01 -16.60 -12.23
C ASP A 235 -24.42 -15.58 -11.17
N ASP A 236 -23.50 -14.69 -10.80
CA ASP A 236 -23.70 -13.62 -9.81
C ASP A 236 -24.07 -12.27 -10.44
N LYS A 237 -24.56 -12.23 -11.69
CA LYS A 237 -24.84 -10.98 -12.40
C LYS A 237 -25.81 -10.06 -11.65
N ASP A 238 -26.89 -10.61 -11.08
CA ASP A 238 -27.92 -9.81 -10.38
C ASP A 238 -27.33 -9.18 -9.10
N PHE A 239 -26.44 -9.90 -8.43
CA PHE A 239 -25.68 -9.37 -7.29
C PHE A 239 -24.82 -8.18 -7.72
N TRP A 240 -24.03 -8.33 -8.79
CA TRP A 240 -23.14 -7.28 -9.26
C TRP A 240 -23.89 -6.07 -9.83
N GLN A 241 -25.03 -6.28 -10.47
CA GLN A 241 -25.88 -5.19 -10.93
C GLN A 241 -26.47 -4.33 -9.80
N GLN A 242 -26.59 -4.89 -8.59
CA GLN A 242 -26.97 -4.15 -7.38
C GLN A 242 -25.78 -3.53 -6.64
N GLU A 243 -24.62 -4.19 -6.66
CA GLU A 243 -23.43 -3.74 -5.93
C GLU A 243 -22.69 -2.59 -6.61
N ILE A 244 -22.72 -2.53 -7.94
CA ILE A 244 -22.12 -1.42 -8.70
C ILE A 244 -23.06 -0.24 -8.67
N ARG A 245 -22.70 0.76 -7.87
CA ARG A 245 -23.48 1.97 -7.65
C ARG A 245 -22.59 3.14 -7.24
N ILE A 246 -23.11 4.31 -7.35
CA ILE A 246 -22.51 5.51 -6.76
C ILE A 246 -22.59 5.41 -5.25
N LEU A 247 -21.50 5.69 -4.55
CA LEU A 247 -21.47 5.74 -3.09
C LEU A 247 -22.02 7.09 -2.61
N ASN A 248 -22.73 7.09 -1.48
CA ASN A 248 -23.11 8.34 -0.84
C ASN A 248 -21.92 8.97 -0.08
N GLU A 249 -22.08 10.24 0.35
CA GLU A 249 -21.03 11.02 1.02
C GLU A 249 -20.49 10.30 2.29
N PHE A 250 -21.34 9.66 3.07
CA PHE A 250 -20.94 8.90 4.25
C PHE A 250 -20.09 7.68 3.88
N GLU A 251 -20.51 6.91 2.89
CA GLU A 251 -19.80 5.72 2.42
C GLU A 251 -18.47 6.06 1.76
N VAL A 252 -18.37 7.18 1.07
CA VAL A 252 -17.13 7.70 0.49
C VAL A 252 -16.08 7.90 1.58
N VAL A 253 -16.46 8.48 2.71
CA VAL A 253 -15.55 8.79 3.82
C VAL A 253 -15.27 7.56 4.67
N ASN A 254 -16.32 6.86 5.09
CA ASN A 254 -16.25 5.80 6.11
C ASN A 254 -16.18 4.39 5.53
N GLY A 255 -16.43 4.25 4.22
CA GLY A 255 -16.54 2.94 3.58
C GLY A 255 -17.87 2.26 3.86
N VAL A 256 -17.98 1.02 3.40
CA VAL A 256 -19.14 0.16 3.62
C VAL A 256 -18.74 -1.00 4.50
N LEU A 257 -19.31 -1.06 5.70
CA LEU A 257 -18.96 -2.06 6.70
C LEU A 257 -19.14 -3.49 6.14
N GLY A 258 -18.18 -4.36 6.41
CA GLY A 258 -18.21 -5.76 6.01
C GLY A 258 -17.99 -6.02 4.51
N LYS A 259 -17.75 -4.98 3.70
CA LYS A 259 -17.48 -5.15 2.27
C LYS A 259 -16.00 -4.94 1.97
N ARG A 260 -15.31 -6.01 1.59
CA ARG A 260 -13.91 -5.98 1.14
C ARG A 260 -13.77 -4.99 -0.02
N PHE A 261 -12.67 -4.24 -0.06
CA PHE A 261 -12.34 -3.17 -1.01
C PHE A 261 -13.24 -1.90 -0.95
N LEU A 262 -14.21 -1.85 -0.05
CA LEU A 262 -14.99 -0.64 0.23
C LEU A 262 -14.62 -0.03 1.59
N GLY A 263 -13.36 -0.06 1.98
CA GLY A 263 -12.88 0.53 3.23
C GLY A 263 -12.96 2.06 3.22
N GLY A 264 -13.01 2.68 4.41
CA GLY A 264 -13.00 4.11 4.59
C GLY A 264 -11.72 4.79 4.11
N MET A 265 -11.72 6.11 4.06
CA MET A 265 -10.55 6.92 3.72
C MET A 265 -9.49 6.82 4.84
N ASN A 266 -8.22 6.84 4.46
CA ASN A 266 -7.14 6.94 5.43
C ASN A 266 -7.07 8.38 5.98
N MET A 267 -7.67 8.60 7.14
CA MET A 267 -7.76 9.93 7.77
C MET A 267 -6.41 10.43 8.29
N SER A 268 -5.40 9.56 8.48
CA SER A 268 -4.05 9.95 8.87
C SER A 268 -3.19 10.43 7.71
N SER A 269 -3.63 10.23 6.46
CA SER A 269 -2.91 10.71 5.28
C SER A 269 -3.12 12.21 5.05
N ALA A 270 -2.17 12.85 4.33
CA ALA A 270 -2.22 14.27 4.03
C ALA A 270 -3.49 14.67 3.27
N PHE A 271 -3.96 15.91 3.51
CA PHE A 271 -5.18 16.43 2.89
C PHE A 271 -5.00 16.76 1.40
N GLY A 272 -3.86 17.29 1.01
CA GLY A 272 -3.57 17.63 -0.39
C GLY A 272 -2.86 18.97 -0.55
N ALA A 273 -2.65 19.37 -1.80
CA ALA A 273 -1.96 20.62 -2.13
C ALA A 273 -2.69 21.84 -1.56
N GLY A 274 -1.93 22.79 -1.02
CA GLY A 274 -2.45 24.01 -0.42
C GLY A 274 -2.93 23.86 1.04
N TYR A 275 -2.94 22.65 1.57
CA TYR A 275 -3.37 22.38 2.94
C TYR A 275 -2.27 21.69 3.75
N VAL A 276 -2.08 22.14 4.98
CA VAL A 276 -1.08 21.55 5.90
C VAL A 276 -1.80 20.64 6.89
N GLY A 277 -1.39 19.38 6.94
CA GLY A 277 -1.90 18.41 7.89
C GLY A 277 -2.59 17.20 7.27
N SER A 278 -3.07 16.32 8.14
CA SER A 278 -3.80 15.11 7.77
C SER A 278 -5.29 15.40 7.53
N LYS A 279 -5.98 14.50 6.83
CA LYS A 279 -7.43 14.58 6.60
C LYS A 279 -8.22 14.71 7.90
N SER A 280 -7.76 14.05 8.97
CA SER A 280 -8.40 14.12 10.29
C SER A 280 -8.46 15.53 10.90
N GLN A 281 -7.60 16.46 10.46
CA GLN A 281 -7.63 17.84 10.93
C GLN A 281 -8.71 18.68 10.24
N PHE A 282 -9.31 18.16 9.19
CA PHE A 282 -10.38 18.79 8.40
C PHE A 282 -11.71 18.06 8.56
N ALA A 283 -11.82 17.20 9.57
CA ALA A 283 -12.97 16.38 9.85
C ALA A 283 -13.19 16.22 11.36
N VAL A 284 -14.41 15.87 11.74
CA VAL A 284 -14.78 15.49 13.11
C VAL A 284 -14.89 13.99 13.20
N GLN A 285 -14.31 13.40 14.25
CA GLN A 285 -14.57 12.00 14.59
C GLN A 285 -15.82 11.91 15.45
N ASN A 286 -16.81 11.17 14.99
CA ASN A 286 -18.05 10.96 15.68
C ASN A 286 -17.92 9.94 16.83
N PRO A 287 -18.84 9.88 17.79
CA PRO A 287 -18.80 8.93 18.92
C PRO A 287 -18.78 7.45 18.50
N ASP A 288 -19.30 7.13 17.33
CA ASP A 288 -19.30 5.79 16.73
C ASP A 288 -18.02 5.46 15.95
N ASN A 289 -16.98 6.29 16.08
CA ASN A 289 -15.72 6.24 15.35
C ASN A 289 -15.82 6.49 13.83
N THR A 290 -16.94 6.94 13.31
CA THR A 290 -17.04 7.43 11.94
C THR A 290 -16.46 8.84 11.82
N TRP A 291 -16.27 9.31 10.59
CA TRP A 291 -15.73 10.62 10.30
C TRP A 291 -16.71 11.44 9.46
N SER A 292 -16.78 12.73 9.77
CA SER A 292 -17.51 13.71 8.97
C SER A 292 -16.58 14.88 8.64
N PHE A 293 -16.36 15.16 7.37
CA PHE A 293 -15.61 16.35 6.96
C PHE A 293 -16.38 17.63 7.30
N PHE A 294 -15.66 18.71 7.52
CA PHE A 294 -16.28 20.04 7.70
C PHE A 294 -17.09 20.43 6.47
N ASP A 295 -18.15 21.21 6.67
CA ASP A 295 -19.09 21.59 5.60
C ASP A 295 -18.41 22.21 4.38
N TRP A 296 -17.45 23.09 4.59
CA TRP A 296 -16.70 23.73 3.50
C TRP A 296 -15.91 22.73 2.61
N VAL A 297 -15.48 21.59 3.18
CA VAL A 297 -14.84 20.52 2.40
C VAL A 297 -15.86 19.87 1.47
N MET A 298 -17.04 19.57 2.01
CA MET A 298 -18.12 18.95 1.24
C MET A 298 -18.69 19.91 0.19
N GLU A 299 -18.79 21.20 0.50
CA GLU A 299 -19.15 22.24 -0.46
C GLU A 299 -18.16 22.29 -1.63
N ARG A 300 -16.86 22.25 -1.35
CA ARG A 300 -15.84 22.23 -2.41
C ARG A 300 -15.92 20.97 -3.28
N VAL A 301 -16.23 19.82 -2.70
CA VAL A 301 -16.48 18.60 -3.49
C VAL A 301 -17.67 18.77 -4.43
N ARG A 302 -18.76 19.36 -3.94
CA ARG A 302 -19.97 19.64 -4.76
C ARG A 302 -19.67 20.65 -5.87
N GLU A 303 -18.92 21.72 -5.59
CA GLU A 303 -18.47 22.68 -6.60
C GLU A 303 -17.65 21.99 -7.71
N TYR A 304 -16.74 21.10 -7.33
CA TYR A 304 -15.93 20.37 -8.30
C TYR A 304 -16.77 19.44 -9.17
N LYS A 305 -17.77 18.77 -8.58
CA LYS A 305 -18.73 17.94 -9.32
C LYS A 305 -19.55 18.77 -10.30
N ASP A 306 -20.09 19.92 -9.86
CA ASP A 306 -20.82 20.84 -10.73
C ASP A 306 -19.96 21.37 -11.90
N MET A 307 -18.67 21.66 -11.65
CA MET A 307 -17.75 22.02 -12.72
C MET A 307 -17.59 20.88 -13.73
N MET A 308 -17.40 19.64 -13.25
CA MET A 308 -17.25 18.45 -14.10
C MET A 308 -18.52 18.19 -14.92
N ASP A 309 -19.70 18.32 -14.31
CA ASP A 309 -21.01 18.15 -14.98
C ASP A 309 -21.20 19.18 -16.11
N ARG A 310 -20.63 20.36 -15.96
CA ARG A 310 -20.60 21.40 -17.01
C ARG A 310 -19.45 21.24 -18.02
N GLY A 311 -18.66 20.16 -17.92
CA GLY A 311 -17.51 19.91 -18.79
C GLY A 311 -16.32 20.83 -18.53
N ILE A 312 -16.25 21.47 -17.36
CA ILE A 312 -15.17 22.34 -16.95
C ILE A 312 -14.06 21.49 -16.30
N ILE A 313 -12.83 21.68 -16.75
CA ILE A 313 -11.68 21.00 -16.14
C ILE A 313 -11.45 21.57 -14.74
N VAL A 314 -11.50 20.70 -13.75
CA VAL A 314 -11.23 21.07 -12.36
C VAL A 314 -9.73 21.34 -12.18
N PRO A 315 -9.35 22.48 -11.57
CA PRO A 315 -7.97 22.83 -11.33
C PRO A 315 -7.42 22.04 -10.13
N ASP A 316 -7.12 20.74 -10.31
CA ASP A 316 -6.49 19.96 -9.26
C ASP A 316 -4.96 20.11 -9.32
N ILE A 317 -4.37 20.34 -8.16
CA ILE A 317 -2.92 20.43 -8.00
C ILE A 317 -2.43 19.18 -7.29
N VAL A 318 -1.52 18.46 -7.92
CA VAL A 318 -0.88 17.29 -7.31
C VAL A 318 0.49 17.67 -6.76
N ILE A 319 0.82 17.10 -5.61
CA ILE A 319 2.15 17.24 -5.01
C ILE A 319 2.94 15.97 -5.28
N GLN A 320 4.10 16.11 -5.88
CA GLN A 320 5.05 15.02 -6.00
C GLN A 320 5.83 14.85 -4.70
N GLN A 321 5.82 13.65 -4.15
CA GLN A 321 6.56 13.30 -2.94
C GLN A 321 7.42 12.06 -3.17
N LEU A 322 8.55 11.98 -2.47
CA LEU A 322 9.36 10.78 -2.44
C LEU A 322 8.67 9.69 -1.61
N LYS A 323 8.70 8.49 -2.14
CA LYS A 323 8.18 7.32 -1.43
C LYS A 323 9.14 6.91 -0.34
N LEU A 324 8.63 6.82 0.89
CA LEU A 324 9.39 6.38 2.07
C LEU A 324 9.51 4.86 2.05
N GLU A 325 10.42 4.35 1.25
CA GLU A 325 10.74 2.92 1.17
C GLU A 325 12.24 2.72 1.10
N ALA A 326 12.70 1.56 1.51
CA ALA A 326 14.08 1.18 1.36
C ALA A 326 14.49 1.15 -0.11
N THR A 327 15.68 1.61 -0.39
CA THR A 327 16.28 1.55 -1.73
C THR A 327 17.68 0.95 -1.65
N THR A 328 18.14 0.33 -2.72
CA THR A 328 19.51 -0.16 -2.74
C THR A 328 20.52 0.99 -2.74
N VAL A 329 21.70 0.77 -2.14
CA VAL A 329 22.80 1.73 -2.13
C VAL A 329 23.11 2.22 -3.54
N GLU A 330 23.15 1.32 -4.51
CA GLU A 330 23.37 1.64 -5.92
C GLU A 330 22.32 2.64 -6.45
N LYS A 331 21.03 2.35 -6.25
CA LYS A 331 19.95 3.25 -6.67
C LYS A 331 19.99 4.57 -5.93
N ALA A 332 20.31 4.55 -4.64
CA ALA A 332 20.46 5.77 -3.84
C ALA A 332 21.58 6.66 -4.37
N ASN A 333 22.73 6.07 -4.71
CA ASN A 333 23.90 6.81 -5.22
C ASN A 333 23.64 7.51 -6.56
N ILE A 334 22.78 6.94 -7.41
CA ILE A 334 22.41 7.54 -8.70
C ILE A 334 21.11 8.35 -8.62
N GLY A 335 20.54 8.55 -7.41
CA GLY A 335 19.30 9.30 -7.21
C GLY A 335 18.05 8.63 -7.81
N LYS A 336 18.10 7.33 -8.11
CA LYS A 336 16.96 6.56 -8.62
C LYS A 336 16.05 6.15 -7.47
N VAL A 337 15.30 7.10 -6.94
CA VAL A 337 14.32 6.92 -5.88
C VAL A 337 12.90 7.02 -6.46
N ARG A 338 11.97 6.28 -5.86
CA ARG A 338 10.57 6.32 -6.29
C ARG A 338 9.87 7.54 -5.70
N SER A 339 9.00 8.12 -6.48
CA SER A 339 8.11 9.18 -6.05
C SER A 339 6.66 8.84 -6.38
N PHE A 340 5.73 9.53 -5.77
CA PHE A 340 4.31 9.40 -6.04
C PHE A 340 3.65 10.79 -6.08
N PHE A 341 2.52 10.87 -6.77
CA PHE A 341 1.72 12.07 -6.84
C PHE A 341 0.58 11.98 -5.84
N MET A 342 0.46 13.01 -5.02
CA MET A 342 -0.63 13.14 -4.05
C MET A 342 -1.68 14.09 -4.63
N SER A 343 -2.81 13.55 -5.00
CA SER A 343 -4.01 14.30 -5.42
C SER A 343 -4.70 14.94 -4.23
N SER A 344 -5.51 15.96 -4.45
CA SER A 344 -6.33 16.58 -3.42
C SER A 344 -7.35 15.60 -2.83
N THR A 345 -7.77 15.84 -1.59
CA THR A 345 -8.84 15.06 -0.95
C THR A 345 -10.16 15.20 -1.71
N PHE A 346 -10.43 16.35 -2.30
CA PHE A 346 -11.66 16.58 -3.07
C PHE A 346 -11.78 15.63 -4.26
N ILE A 347 -10.74 15.53 -5.09
CA ILE A 347 -10.70 14.59 -6.22
C ILE A 347 -10.71 13.14 -5.74
N GLN A 348 -10.00 12.81 -4.66
CA GLN A 348 -10.06 11.47 -4.09
C GLN A 348 -11.48 11.08 -3.68
N MET A 349 -12.27 12.00 -3.11
CA MET A 349 -13.66 11.75 -2.75
C MET A 349 -14.52 11.48 -3.98
N ILE A 350 -14.40 12.29 -5.02
CA ILE A 350 -15.14 12.12 -6.28
C ILE A 350 -14.79 10.77 -6.94
N LEU A 351 -13.50 10.44 -7.03
CA LEU A 351 -13.09 9.16 -7.60
C LEU A 351 -13.58 7.96 -6.77
N ARG A 352 -13.60 8.07 -5.45
CA ARG A 352 -14.15 7.02 -4.59
C ARG A 352 -15.66 6.86 -4.78
N GLU A 353 -16.39 7.96 -4.86
CA GLU A 353 -17.83 7.98 -5.11
C GLU A 353 -18.19 7.22 -6.39
N LEU A 354 -17.45 7.49 -7.46
CA LEU A 354 -17.74 6.97 -8.79
C LEU A 354 -17.14 5.58 -9.07
N LEU A 355 -15.94 5.30 -8.58
CA LEU A 355 -15.17 4.13 -9.05
C LEU A 355 -14.99 3.03 -8.02
N LEU A 356 -15.20 3.29 -6.72
CA LEU A 356 -14.80 2.33 -5.69
C LEU A 356 -15.58 1.01 -5.79
N THR A 357 -16.86 1.05 -6.13
CA THR A 357 -17.68 -0.16 -6.34
C THR A 357 -17.24 -0.95 -7.57
N THR A 358 -16.87 -0.27 -8.65
CA THR A 358 -16.28 -0.92 -9.84
C THR A 358 -14.90 -1.49 -9.55
N CYS A 359 -14.07 -0.80 -8.76
CA CYS A 359 -12.78 -1.34 -8.30
C CYS A 359 -12.99 -2.63 -7.49
N ARG A 360 -13.99 -2.64 -6.59
CA ARG A 360 -14.35 -3.85 -5.84
C ARG A 360 -14.78 -4.98 -6.77
N TYR A 361 -15.65 -4.69 -7.71
CA TYR A 361 -16.06 -5.64 -8.74
C TYR A 361 -14.87 -6.22 -9.49
N ALA A 362 -13.97 -5.36 -9.96
CA ALA A 362 -12.77 -5.76 -10.67
C ALA A 362 -11.86 -6.68 -9.86
N CYS A 363 -11.61 -6.33 -8.60
CA CYS A 363 -10.74 -7.10 -7.69
C CYS A 363 -11.33 -8.44 -7.25
N LEU A 364 -12.65 -8.60 -7.26
CA LEU A 364 -13.32 -9.85 -6.88
C LEU A 364 -13.59 -10.79 -8.05
N ASN A 365 -13.57 -10.26 -9.28
CA ASN A 365 -13.75 -11.04 -10.50
C ASN A 365 -12.44 -11.28 -11.27
N THR A 366 -11.37 -11.57 -10.55
CA THR A 366 -9.98 -11.66 -11.04
C THR A 366 -9.81 -12.55 -12.27
N ARG A 367 -10.59 -13.63 -12.37
CA ARG A 367 -10.55 -14.55 -13.52
C ARG A 367 -10.91 -13.88 -14.85
N TYR A 368 -11.81 -12.90 -14.82
CA TYR A 368 -12.30 -12.19 -16.00
C TYR A 368 -11.58 -10.88 -16.23
N THR A 369 -11.34 -10.16 -15.15
CA THR A 369 -10.73 -8.82 -15.18
C THR A 369 -9.21 -8.87 -15.26
N GLU A 370 -8.60 -10.00 -14.87
CA GLU A 370 -7.15 -10.21 -14.73
C GLU A 370 -6.50 -9.25 -13.72
N ILE A 371 -7.30 -8.59 -12.88
CA ILE A 371 -6.85 -7.67 -11.85
C ILE A 371 -6.70 -8.43 -10.54
N VAL A 372 -5.46 -8.60 -10.06
CA VAL A 372 -5.12 -9.34 -8.83
C VAL A 372 -4.69 -8.43 -7.68
N VAL A 373 -5.12 -7.18 -7.70
CA VAL A 373 -4.82 -6.22 -6.63
C VAL A 373 -5.48 -6.65 -5.34
N GLY A 374 -4.72 -6.69 -4.24
CA GLY A 374 -5.21 -7.07 -2.93
C GLY A 374 -5.47 -8.56 -2.74
N ILE A 375 -4.95 -9.41 -3.62
CA ILE A 375 -4.98 -10.87 -3.42
C ILE A 375 -4.21 -11.22 -2.13
N ASN A 376 -4.78 -12.10 -1.33
CA ASN A 376 -4.11 -12.57 -0.13
C ASN A 376 -3.19 -13.76 -0.48
N ALA A 377 -1.88 -13.54 -0.36
CA ALA A 377 -0.87 -14.57 -0.65
C ALA A 377 -0.93 -15.77 0.31
N HIS A 378 -1.63 -15.65 1.44
CA HIS A 378 -1.77 -16.71 2.45
C HIS A 378 -3.13 -17.41 2.40
N SER A 379 -3.94 -17.15 1.38
CA SER A 379 -5.28 -17.74 1.22
C SER A 379 -5.37 -18.62 -0.02
N THR A 380 -6.54 -19.27 -0.19
CA THR A 380 -6.89 -20.03 -1.40
C THR A 380 -6.91 -19.15 -2.66
N ASP A 381 -7.00 -17.83 -2.54
CA ASP A 381 -6.94 -16.91 -3.66
C ASP A 381 -5.61 -17.02 -4.39
N TRP A 382 -4.51 -17.16 -3.63
CA TRP A 382 -3.19 -17.38 -4.21
C TRP A 382 -3.11 -18.68 -5.02
N THR A 383 -3.68 -19.77 -4.48
CA THR A 383 -3.75 -21.04 -5.18
C THR A 383 -4.54 -20.93 -6.49
N LYS A 384 -5.69 -20.26 -6.46
CA LYS A 384 -6.50 -20.02 -7.66
C LYS A 384 -5.74 -19.20 -8.70
N PHE A 385 -5.07 -18.14 -8.25
CA PHE A 385 -4.21 -17.32 -9.11
C PHE A 385 -3.09 -18.14 -9.76
N VAL A 386 -2.35 -18.94 -8.98
CA VAL A 386 -1.29 -19.79 -9.50
C VAL A 386 -1.83 -20.80 -10.51
N MET A 387 -2.96 -21.43 -10.23
CA MET A 387 -3.62 -22.34 -11.19
C MET A 387 -3.98 -21.63 -12.50
N GLU A 388 -4.48 -20.42 -12.42
CA GLU A 388 -4.86 -19.63 -13.59
C GLU A 388 -3.65 -19.25 -14.45
N ILE A 389 -2.59 -18.71 -13.87
CA ILE A 389 -1.38 -18.31 -14.62
C ILE A 389 -0.59 -19.51 -15.16
N THR A 390 -0.72 -20.69 -14.52
CA THR A 390 -0.02 -21.90 -14.96
C THR A 390 -0.86 -22.82 -15.85
N ARG A 391 -2.08 -22.44 -16.22
CA ARG A 391 -3.02 -23.27 -17.00
C ARG A 391 -2.47 -23.79 -18.32
N TYR A 392 -1.53 -23.06 -18.93
CA TYR A 392 -0.86 -23.47 -20.17
C TYR A 392 0.50 -24.13 -19.95
N GLY A 393 0.86 -24.41 -18.71
CA GLY A 393 2.13 -25.02 -18.30
C GLY A 393 3.09 -24.02 -17.66
N LYS A 394 3.80 -24.47 -16.63
CA LYS A 394 4.74 -23.65 -15.87
C LYS A 394 5.87 -23.03 -16.72
N ASN A 395 6.21 -23.64 -17.84
CA ASN A 395 7.28 -23.17 -18.74
C ASN A 395 6.77 -22.19 -19.82
N ARG A 396 5.48 -21.81 -19.77
CA ARG A 396 4.84 -20.91 -20.74
C ARG A 396 4.38 -19.61 -20.13
N MET A 397 5.03 -19.18 -19.04
CA MET A 397 4.76 -17.92 -18.36
C MET A 397 5.78 -16.88 -18.79
N VAL A 398 5.31 -15.65 -18.96
CA VAL A 398 6.14 -14.47 -19.19
C VAL A 398 5.83 -13.46 -18.10
N ALA A 399 6.85 -12.97 -17.41
CA ALA A 399 6.73 -11.86 -16.47
C ALA A 399 7.19 -10.57 -17.16
N LEU A 400 6.38 -9.54 -17.09
CA LEU A 400 6.67 -8.22 -17.65
C LEU A 400 6.55 -7.18 -16.54
N ASP A 401 7.48 -6.23 -16.53
CA ASP A 401 7.44 -5.04 -15.68
C ASP A 401 7.62 -3.79 -16.54
N LEU A 402 6.79 -2.78 -16.31
CA LEU A 402 6.82 -1.53 -17.08
C LEU A 402 7.61 -0.47 -16.32
N ALA A 403 8.75 -0.10 -16.87
CA ALA A 403 9.59 0.95 -16.28
C ALA A 403 8.90 2.32 -16.32
N ASN A 404 8.78 2.97 -15.16
CA ASN A 404 8.14 4.29 -15.00
C ASN A 404 6.73 4.33 -15.59
N MET A 405 5.91 3.33 -15.33
CA MET A 405 4.57 3.19 -15.89
C MET A 405 3.72 4.45 -15.70
N ASP A 406 3.77 5.06 -14.53
CA ASP A 406 3.09 6.30 -14.15
C ASP A 406 3.41 7.51 -15.05
N ALA A 407 4.60 7.50 -15.69
CA ALA A 407 5.05 8.57 -16.58
C ALA A 407 5.09 8.15 -18.07
N THR A 408 4.84 6.88 -18.38
CA THR A 408 5.03 6.35 -19.75
C THR A 408 3.76 5.75 -20.35
N VAL A 409 2.67 5.65 -19.57
CA VAL A 409 1.37 5.20 -20.08
C VAL A 409 0.87 6.22 -21.12
N MET A 410 0.56 5.72 -22.31
CA MET A 410 0.06 6.52 -23.40
C MET A 410 -1.40 6.93 -23.16
N PHE A 411 -1.77 8.11 -23.64
CA PHE A 411 -3.12 8.65 -23.48
C PHE A 411 -4.21 7.68 -23.98
N GLU A 412 -4.01 7.03 -25.12
CA GLU A 412 -4.95 6.10 -25.71
C GLU A 412 -5.19 4.88 -24.80
N VAL A 413 -4.13 4.38 -24.16
CA VAL A 413 -4.24 3.27 -23.21
C VAL A 413 -4.98 3.71 -21.96
N MET A 414 -4.61 4.87 -21.40
CA MET A 414 -5.26 5.43 -20.21
C MET A 414 -6.74 5.69 -20.44
N SER A 415 -7.08 6.34 -21.56
CA SER A 415 -8.47 6.61 -21.95
C SER A 415 -9.29 5.33 -22.09
N GLY A 416 -8.72 4.29 -22.72
CA GLY A 416 -9.37 3.00 -22.81
C GLY A 416 -9.58 2.28 -21.48
N CYS A 417 -8.61 2.39 -20.56
CA CYS A 417 -8.79 1.87 -19.20
C CYS A 417 -9.93 2.59 -18.46
N ILE A 418 -10.00 3.92 -18.57
CA ILE A 418 -11.09 4.71 -17.99
C ILE A 418 -12.44 4.27 -18.58
N ASP A 419 -12.56 4.14 -19.90
CA ASP A 419 -13.78 3.66 -20.55
C ASP A 419 -14.21 2.26 -20.05
N ILE A 420 -13.26 1.33 -19.89
CA ILE A 420 -13.53 0.00 -19.35
C ILE A 420 -14.07 0.09 -17.91
N PHE A 421 -13.44 0.89 -17.05
CA PHE A 421 -13.85 1.03 -15.65
C PHE A 421 -15.22 1.71 -15.49
N PHE A 422 -15.59 2.62 -16.38
CA PHE A 422 -16.93 3.26 -16.36
C PHE A 422 -18.01 2.44 -17.09
N SER A 423 -17.64 1.48 -17.89
CA SER A 423 -18.60 0.69 -18.67
C SER A 423 -19.67 -0.06 -17.86
N PRO A 424 -19.40 -0.57 -16.63
CA PRO A 424 -20.46 -1.16 -15.80
C PRO A 424 -21.57 -0.17 -15.44
N PHE A 425 -21.22 1.09 -15.11
CA PHE A 425 -22.22 2.13 -14.83
C PHE A 425 -23.07 2.44 -16.04
N ASN A 426 -22.48 2.56 -17.22
CA ASN A 426 -23.21 2.82 -18.45
C ASN A 426 -24.25 1.74 -18.74
N ILE A 427 -23.96 0.48 -18.40
CA ILE A 427 -24.90 -0.64 -18.58
C ILE A 427 -26.04 -0.57 -17.55
N ILE A 428 -25.71 -0.24 -16.30
CA ILE A 428 -26.69 -0.22 -15.20
C ILE A 428 -27.58 1.01 -15.29
N CYS A 429 -27.04 2.20 -15.59
CA CYS A 429 -27.79 3.44 -15.67
C CYS A 429 -28.62 3.57 -16.95
N ASN A 430 -28.30 2.85 -18.02
CA ASN A 430 -29.05 2.85 -19.27
C ASN A 430 -30.17 1.79 -19.31
N LYS A 431 -30.42 1.06 -18.22
CA LYS A 431 -31.58 0.18 -18.02
C LYS A 431 -32.69 0.90 -17.26
#